data_8ee6e67c574e8c6c0dd2013cc98f642f
#
_entry.id   8ee6e67c574e8c6c0dd2013cc98f642f
#
_cell.length_a   1.000
_cell.length_b   1.000
_cell.length_c   1.000
_cell.angle_alpha   90.00
_cell.angle_beta   90.00
_cell.angle_gamma   90.00
#
_symmetry.space_group_name_H-M   'P 1'
#
loop_
_entity.id
_entity.type
_entity.pdbx_description
1 polymer ?
#
loop_
_entity_poly.entity_id
_entity_poly.type
_entity_poly.pdbx_seq_one_letter_code
_entity_poly.pdbx_strand_id
1 'polypeptide(L)'
;TTIKIPRTLGKPALFRQERVGRDGARFTLYKLRSMTTATDDNGDDLPDALRLTPFGSALRSSSLDELPSLWNVLRGDMSIVGPRPLLVEYLPLYTPAQARRHEVRPGITGWAQVNGRNGVSWADKFLMDVWYVDHRSVGLDLKIMALTVRTVLNRQGISSSDHATMERFTGSTGAGSND
;
A
#
# COMPACT_ATOMS: atom_id res chain seq x y z
N THR A 1 -15.93 -2.15 20.90
CA THR A 1 -14.72 -2.91 21.32
C THR A 1 -13.51 -2.02 21.04
N THR A 2 -12.88 -1.48 22.10
CA THR A 2 -11.72 -0.58 21.97
C THR A 2 -10.50 -1.44 21.67
N ILE A 3 -9.91 -1.29 20.49
CA ILE A 3 -8.65 -1.97 20.14
C ILE A 3 -7.54 -1.32 20.97
N LYS A 4 -7.06 -2.03 21.99
CA LYS A 4 -5.88 -1.59 22.77
C LYS A 4 -4.62 -1.88 21.97
N ILE A 5 -4.02 -0.86 21.37
CA ILE A 5 -2.71 -0.97 20.73
C ILE A 5 -1.65 -1.10 21.84
N PRO A 6 -0.80 -2.14 21.82
CA PRO A 6 0.24 -2.31 22.83
C PRO A 6 1.16 -1.09 22.92
N ARG A 7 1.52 -0.70 24.14
CA ARG A 7 2.45 0.43 24.39
C ARG A 7 3.81 0.26 23.69
N THR A 8 4.17 -0.97 23.35
CA THR A 8 5.40 -1.34 22.65
C THR A 8 5.50 -0.82 21.20
N LEU A 9 4.36 -0.46 20.57
CA LEU A 9 4.35 0.08 19.21
C LEU A 9 4.63 1.59 19.14
N GLY A 10 4.78 2.25 20.30
CA GLY A 10 5.00 3.70 20.35
C GLY A 10 3.70 4.51 20.20
N LYS A 11 3.85 5.83 20.35
CA LYS A 11 2.75 6.81 20.18
C LYS A 11 3.06 7.76 19.03
N PRO A 12 2.05 8.29 18.35
CA PRO A 12 0.61 8.01 18.48
C PRO A 12 0.21 6.67 17.83
N ALA A 13 -0.91 6.09 18.25
CA ALA A 13 -1.48 4.86 17.69
C ALA A 13 -1.86 5.00 16.21
N LEU A 14 -2.23 6.21 15.78
CA LEU A 14 -2.54 6.55 14.41
C LEU A 14 -1.24 6.98 13.70
N PHE A 15 -0.85 6.21 12.68
CA PHE A 15 0.24 6.53 11.78
C PHE A 15 -0.28 7.42 10.64
N ARG A 16 0.49 8.42 10.29
CA ARG A 16 0.18 9.37 9.21
C ARG A 16 1.34 9.44 8.25
N GLN A 17 1.05 9.39 6.95
CA GLN A 17 2.07 9.50 5.91
C GLN A 17 1.52 10.20 4.68
N GLU A 18 2.27 11.13 4.10
CA GLU A 18 1.92 11.72 2.82
C GLU A 18 1.99 10.70 1.69
N ARG A 19 0.98 10.72 0.86
CA ARG A 19 0.83 9.87 -0.32
C ARG A 19 0.33 10.68 -1.51
N VAL A 20 0.46 10.06 -2.68
CA VAL A 20 -0.01 10.64 -3.94
C VAL A 20 -1.41 10.13 -4.22
N GLY A 21 -2.32 11.06 -4.47
CA GLY A 21 -3.70 10.84 -4.86
C GLY A 21 -3.93 11.02 -6.35
N ARG A 22 -5.19 11.30 -6.70
CA ARG A 22 -5.58 11.58 -8.07
C ARG A 22 -4.90 12.86 -8.58
N ASP A 23 -4.56 12.85 -9.87
CA ASP A 23 -3.91 13.96 -10.58
C ASP A 23 -2.60 14.45 -9.91
N GLY A 24 -1.93 13.55 -9.15
CA GLY A 24 -0.70 13.87 -8.43
C GLY A 24 -0.91 14.66 -7.13
N ALA A 25 -2.14 14.94 -6.73
CA ALA A 25 -2.44 15.66 -5.49
C ALA A 25 -1.94 14.89 -4.26
N ARG A 26 -1.34 15.61 -3.31
CA ARG A 26 -0.87 14.99 -2.06
C ARG A 26 -2.01 14.93 -1.04
N PHE A 27 -2.05 13.84 -0.29
CA PHE A 27 -2.96 13.69 0.84
C PHE A 27 -2.30 12.92 1.98
N THR A 28 -2.83 13.07 3.18
CA THR A 28 -2.37 12.33 4.37
C THR A 28 -3.12 11.02 4.49
N LEU A 29 -2.43 9.90 4.31
CA LEU A 29 -2.95 8.57 4.56
C LEU A 29 -2.94 8.26 6.06
N TYR A 30 -4.03 7.71 6.57
CA TYR A 30 -4.18 7.29 7.96
C TYR A 30 -4.19 5.76 8.08
N LYS A 31 -3.35 5.23 8.99
CA LYS A 31 -3.30 3.80 9.33
C LYS A 31 -3.14 3.59 10.82
N LEU A 32 -3.44 2.39 11.32
CA LEU A 32 -3.00 2.02 12.66
C LEU A 32 -1.49 1.70 12.63
N ARG A 33 -0.78 2.14 13.66
CA ARG A 33 0.64 1.83 13.81
C ARG A 33 0.82 0.33 14.05
N SER A 34 1.58 -0.33 13.20
CA SER A 34 1.88 -1.76 13.26
C SER A 34 3.36 -2.06 13.54
N MET A 35 4.21 -1.02 13.54
CA MET A 35 5.65 -1.11 13.77
C MET A 35 6.07 -0.23 14.94
N THR A 36 7.18 -0.57 15.57
CA THR A 36 7.82 0.26 16.59
C THR A 36 8.50 1.47 15.95
N THR A 37 8.87 2.45 16.77
CA THR A 37 9.68 3.62 16.39
C THR A 37 11.15 3.41 16.76
N ALA A 38 11.64 2.17 16.72
CA ALA A 38 13.02 1.88 17.05
C ALA A 38 13.96 2.42 15.96
N THR A 39 15.01 3.10 16.40
CA THR A 39 16.07 3.68 15.57
C THR A 39 17.40 3.05 15.89
N ASP A 40 18.36 3.18 15.00
CA ASP A 40 19.77 2.86 15.25
C ASP A 40 20.47 3.98 16.04
N ASP A 41 21.78 3.81 16.27
CA ASP A 41 22.61 4.76 17.02
C ASP A 41 22.75 6.13 16.30
N ASN A 42 22.48 6.19 15.01
CA ASN A 42 22.51 7.42 14.19
C ASN A 42 21.14 8.13 14.19
N GLY A 43 20.11 7.52 14.77
CA GLY A 43 18.74 8.03 14.76
C GLY A 43 17.92 7.65 13.52
N ASP A 44 18.47 6.80 12.64
CA ASP A 44 17.77 6.28 11.48
C ASP A 44 16.84 5.12 11.87
N ASP A 45 15.69 5.02 11.18
CA ASP A 45 14.74 3.93 11.40
C ASP A 45 15.41 2.57 11.17
N LEU A 46 15.31 1.65 12.14
CA LEU A 46 15.73 0.28 11.95
C LEU A 46 14.99 -0.38 10.78
N PRO A 47 15.58 -1.41 10.13
CA PRO A 47 14.89 -2.18 9.10
C PRO A 47 13.50 -2.66 9.54
N ASP A 48 12.54 -2.65 8.64
CA ASP A 48 11.14 -2.98 8.90
C ASP A 48 10.96 -4.33 9.59
N ALA A 49 11.79 -5.33 9.25
CA ALA A 49 11.78 -6.65 9.86
C ALA A 49 12.06 -6.62 11.38
N LEU A 50 12.90 -5.66 11.85
CA LEU A 50 13.23 -5.50 13.26
C LEU A 50 12.21 -4.65 14.02
N ARG A 51 11.43 -3.83 13.31
CA ARG A 51 10.38 -2.98 13.89
C ARG A 51 9.01 -3.65 13.94
N LEU A 52 8.79 -4.68 13.13
CA LEU A 52 7.52 -5.39 13.04
C LEU A 52 7.34 -6.35 14.22
N THR A 53 6.41 -6.04 15.10
CA THR A 53 6.07 -6.93 16.25
C THR A 53 5.10 -8.04 15.82
N PRO A 54 4.99 -9.15 16.58
CA PRO A 54 3.97 -10.18 16.32
C PRO A 54 2.55 -9.61 16.27
N PHE A 55 2.21 -8.67 17.14
CA PHE A 55 0.93 -7.96 17.11
C PHE A 55 0.79 -7.12 15.83
N GLY A 56 1.82 -6.39 15.44
CA GLY A 56 1.83 -5.60 14.21
C GLY A 56 1.71 -6.48 12.97
N SER A 57 2.33 -7.65 12.96
CA SER A 57 2.19 -8.66 11.91
C SER A 57 0.75 -9.16 11.81
N ALA A 58 0.13 -9.54 12.93
CA ALA A 58 -1.28 -9.94 12.97
C ALA A 58 -2.23 -8.83 12.49
N LEU A 59 -1.94 -7.56 12.87
CA LEU A 59 -2.71 -6.40 12.46
C LEU A 59 -2.63 -6.19 10.93
N ARG A 60 -1.45 -6.34 10.33
CA ARG A 60 -1.23 -6.25 8.88
C ARG A 60 -1.85 -7.42 8.12
N SER A 61 -1.68 -8.66 8.62
CA SER A 61 -2.23 -9.84 7.95
C SER A 61 -3.77 -9.84 7.91
N SER A 62 -4.41 -9.22 8.92
CA SER A 62 -5.86 -9.02 8.94
C SER A 62 -6.31 -7.77 8.19
N SER A 63 -5.39 -6.94 7.67
CA SER A 63 -5.66 -5.62 7.05
C SER A 63 -6.40 -4.63 7.95
N LEU A 64 -6.49 -4.90 9.26
CA LEU A 64 -7.13 -3.99 10.22
C LEU A 64 -6.35 -2.68 10.41
N ASP A 65 -5.06 -2.69 10.11
CA ASP A 65 -4.23 -1.48 10.12
C ASP A 65 -4.69 -0.44 9.09
N GLU A 66 -5.37 -0.84 8.03
CA GLU A 66 -5.88 0.04 6.98
C GLU A 66 -7.28 0.61 7.25
N LEU A 67 -7.98 0.19 8.31
CA LEU A 67 -9.32 0.71 8.65
C LEU A 67 -9.38 2.25 8.75
N PRO A 68 -8.39 2.97 9.33
CA PRO A 68 -8.44 4.43 9.35
C PRO A 68 -8.41 5.07 7.95
N SER A 69 -7.95 4.36 6.91
CA SER A 69 -7.97 4.85 5.53
C SER A 69 -9.40 4.99 4.97
N LEU A 70 -10.39 4.37 5.60
CA LEU A 70 -11.81 4.62 5.31
C LEU A 70 -12.18 6.10 5.51
N TRP A 71 -11.50 6.80 6.43
CA TRP A 71 -11.65 8.24 6.57
C TRP A 71 -11.20 9.00 5.32
N ASN A 72 -10.11 8.54 4.67
CA ASN A 72 -9.67 9.11 3.40
C ASN A 72 -10.69 8.85 2.28
N VAL A 73 -11.39 7.71 2.30
CA VAL A 73 -12.46 7.43 1.34
C VAL A 73 -13.64 8.38 1.56
N LEU A 74 -14.07 8.58 2.80
CA LEU A 74 -15.16 9.51 3.14
C LEU A 74 -14.84 10.95 2.76
N ARG A 75 -13.56 11.36 2.89
CA ARG A 75 -13.09 12.69 2.48
C ARG A 75 -12.96 12.84 0.97
N GLY A 76 -12.99 11.75 0.21
CA GLY A 76 -12.79 11.76 -1.23
C GLY A 76 -11.33 11.77 -1.68
N ASP A 77 -10.36 11.63 -0.76
CA ASP A 77 -8.93 11.49 -1.08
C ASP A 77 -8.66 10.12 -1.75
N MET A 78 -9.43 9.11 -1.37
CA MET A 78 -9.31 7.73 -1.83
C MET A 78 -10.65 7.17 -2.32
N SER A 79 -10.59 5.99 -2.95
CA SER A 79 -11.71 5.09 -3.24
C SER A 79 -11.52 3.78 -2.47
N ILE A 80 -12.54 2.93 -2.44
CA ILE A 80 -12.39 1.54 -1.96
C ILE A 80 -11.46 0.78 -2.92
N VAL A 81 -11.72 0.89 -4.23
CA VAL A 81 -10.94 0.22 -5.27
C VAL A 81 -10.17 1.24 -6.10
N GLY A 82 -8.89 0.95 -6.37
CA GLY A 82 -8.00 1.79 -7.17
C GLY A 82 -6.54 1.38 -7.00
N PRO A 83 -5.61 2.00 -7.74
CA PRO A 83 -4.18 1.82 -7.55
C PRO A 83 -3.75 2.15 -6.12
N ARG A 84 -2.86 1.36 -5.52
CA ARG A 84 -2.37 1.61 -4.15
C ARG A 84 -1.64 2.95 -4.07
N PRO A 85 -1.95 3.84 -3.08
CA PRO A 85 -1.26 5.11 -2.95
C PRO A 85 0.22 4.88 -2.56
N LEU A 86 1.13 5.37 -3.40
CA LEU A 86 2.58 5.23 -3.19
C LEU A 86 3.19 6.51 -2.61
N LEU A 87 4.48 6.44 -2.28
CA LEU A 87 5.23 7.53 -1.67
C LEU A 87 5.36 8.71 -2.64
N VAL A 88 5.37 9.93 -2.08
CA VAL A 88 5.50 11.17 -2.86
C VAL A 88 6.84 11.23 -3.60
N GLU A 89 7.89 10.66 -3.01
CA GLU A 89 9.24 10.57 -3.60
C GLU A 89 9.29 9.76 -4.91
N TYR A 90 8.26 8.95 -5.23
CA TYR A 90 8.20 8.19 -6.48
C TYR A 90 7.66 9.00 -7.68
N LEU A 91 7.04 10.18 -7.44
CA LEU A 91 6.47 10.99 -8.51
C LEU A 91 7.46 11.29 -9.65
N PRO A 92 8.71 11.75 -9.37
CA PRO A 92 9.67 12.05 -10.43
C PRO A 92 10.25 10.82 -11.11
N LEU A 93 10.00 9.62 -10.58
CA LEU A 93 10.57 8.37 -11.08
C LEU A 93 9.65 7.64 -12.05
N TYR A 94 8.39 8.07 -12.19
CA TYR A 94 7.44 7.43 -13.10
C TYR A 94 7.71 7.82 -14.56
N THR A 95 7.61 6.83 -15.43
CA THR A 95 7.43 7.12 -16.86
C THR A 95 6.05 7.74 -17.10
N PRO A 96 5.82 8.43 -18.23
CA PRO A 96 4.50 8.96 -18.57
C PRO A 96 3.41 7.89 -18.55
N ALA A 97 3.71 6.68 -19.01
CA ALA A 97 2.77 5.56 -18.96
C ALA A 97 2.42 5.15 -17.52
N GLN A 98 3.42 5.06 -16.63
CA GLN A 98 3.21 4.70 -15.22
C GLN A 98 2.47 5.80 -14.45
N ALA A 99 2.68 7.07 -14.78
CA ALA A 99 2.01 8.20 -14.16
C ALA A 99 0.49 8.19 -14.39
N ARG A 100 -0.01 7.51 -15.43
CA ARG A 100 -1.44 7.33 -15.71
C ARG A 100 -2.21 6.67 -14.57
N ARG A 101 -1.51 5.94 -13.68
CA ARG A 101 -2.12 5.38 -12.46
C ARG A 101 -2.78 6.43 -11.56
N HIS A 102 -2.41 7.70 -11.72
CA HIS A 102 -2.97 8.84 -10.97
C HIS A 102 -4.19 9.47 -11.65
N GLU A 103 -4.63 8.99 -12.81
CA GLU A 103 -5.87 9.46 -13.47
C GLU A 103 -7.13 9.12 -12.65
N VAL A 104 -7.00 8.23 -11.68
CA VAL A 104 -8.08 7.81 -10.77
C VAL A 104 -7.68 8.03 -9.30
N ARG A 105 -8.68 8.02 -8.40
CA ARG A 105 -8.40 8.01 -6.97
C ARG A 105 -7.68 6.72 -6.57
N PRO A 106 -6.68 6.78 -5.70
CA PRO A 106 -6.06 5.58 -5.16
C PRO A 106 -7.05 4.78 -4.31
N GLY A 107 -6.85 3.46 -4.25
CA GLY A 107 -7.72 2.54 -3.54
C GLY A 107 -7.12 1.99 -2.24
N ILE A 108 -8.00 1.54 -1.33
CA ILE A 108 -7.62 0.67 -0.21
C ILE A 108 -7.19 -0.68 -0.77
N THR A 109 -7.95 -1.21 -1.73
CA THR A 109 -7.57 -2.38 -2.52
C THR A 109 -7.53 -2.03 -4.01
N GLY A 110 -6.97 -2.93 -4.84
CA GLY A 110 -6.85 -2.69 -6.27
C GLY A 110 -6.44 -3.92 -7.05
N TRP A 111 -6.48 -3.82 -8.39
CA TRP A 111 -6.20 -4.92 -9.29
C TRP A 111 -4.80 -5.52 -9.09
N ALA A 112 -3.78 -4.66 -8.97
CA ALA A 112 -2.41 -5.11 -8.68
C ALA A 112 -2.29 -5.81 -7.32
N GLN A 113 -3.06 -5.40 -6.31
CA GLN A 113 -3.01 -5.99 -4.96
C GLN A 113 -3.62 -7.40 -4.92
N VAL A 114 -4.70 -7.66 -5.67
CA VAL A 114 -5.38 -8.97 -5.68
C VAL A 114 -4.71 -9.97 -6.64
N ASN A 115 -4.00 -9.51 -7.66
CA ASN A 115 -3.31 -10.36 -8.65
C ASN A 115 -1.79 -10.41 -8.44
N GLY A 116 -1.18 -9.35 -7.91
CA GLY A 116 0.24 -9.26 -7.62
C GLY A 116 0.57 -9.82 -6.24
N ARG A 117 0.82 -11.13 -6.11
CA ARG A 117 1.37 -11.69 -4.87
C ARG A 117 2.83 -11.25 -4.69
N ASN A 118 3.40 -11.44 -3.50
CA ASN A 118 4.80 -11.16 -3.17
C ASN A 118 5.73 -11.77 -4.24
N GLY A 119 6.46 -10.94 -4.98
CA GLY A 119 7.33 -11.37 -6.09
C GLY A 119 7.00 -10.70 -7.43
N VAL A 120 5.93 -9.93 -7.55
CA VAL A 120 5.63 -9.15 -8.74
C VAL A 120 6.53 -7.92 -8.80
N SER A 121 7.18 -7.70 -9.95
CA SER A 121 8.05 -6.54 -10.17
C SER A 121 7.29 -5.21 -10.08
N TRP A 122 8.01 -4.10 -9.87
CA TRP A 122 7.42 -2.76 -9.94
C TRP A 122 6.79 -2.49 -11.32
N ALA A 123 7.44 -2.94 -12.38
CA ALA A 123 6.94 -2.79 -13.75
C ALA A 123 5.57 -3.46 -13.91
N ASP A 124 5.44 -4.71 -13.50
CA ASP A 124 4.17 -5.45 -13.59
C ASP A 124 3.07 -4.82 -12.72
N LYS A 125 3.42 -4.30 -11.53
CA LYS A 125 2.46 -3.58 -10.70
C LYS A 125 1.92 -2.34 -11.38
N PHE A 126 2.80 -1.55 -11.99
CA PHE A 126 2.37 -0.36 -12.73
C PHE A 126 1.55 -0.71 -13.97
N LEU A 127 1.90 -1.78 -14.68
CA LEU A 127 1.08 -2.30 -15.79
C LEU A 127 -0.33 -2.68 -15.31
N MET A 128 -0.45 -3.38 -14.18
CA MET A 128 -1.75 -3.74 -13.60
C MET A 128 -2.53 -2.51 -13.12
N ASP A 129 -1.85 -1.50 -12.56
CA ASP A 129 -2.49 -0.27 -12.12
C ASP A 129 -3.04 0.52 -13.30
N VAL A 130 -2.27 0.65 -14.41
CA VAL A 130 -2.70 1.33 -15.63
C VAL A 130 -3.80 0.52 -16.33
N TRP A 131 -3.67 -0.80 -16.37
CA TRP A 131 -4.73 -1.66 -16.91
C TRP A 131 -6.06 -1.43 -16.18
N TYR A 132 -6.04 -1.32 -14.84
CA TYR A 132 -7.24 -1.00 -14.07
C TYR A 132 -7.81 0.38 -14.46
N VAL A 133 -6.98 1.39 -14.65
CA VAL A 133 -7.42 2.73 -15.10
C VAL A 133 -8.20 2.64 -16.40
N ASP A 134 -7.72 1.84 -17.36
CA ASP A 134 -8.34 1.70 -18.67
C ASP A 134 -9.63 0.84 -18.66
N HIS A 135 -9.75 -0.12 -17.71
CA HIS A 135 -10.86 -1.09 -17.69
C HIS A 135 -11.80 -0.92 -16.50
N ARG A 136 -11.66 0.16 -15.73
CA ARG A 136 -12.46 0.40 -14.53
C ARG A 136 -13.97 0.35 -14.84
N SER A 137 -14.68 -0.39 -14.02
CA SER A 137 -16.12 -0.51 -14.07
C SER A 137 -16.65 -0.97 -12.71
N VAL A 138 -17.92 -0.72 -12.43
CA VAL A 138 -18.55 -1.19 -11.18
C VAL A 138 -18.42 -2.71 -11.04
N GLY A 139 -18.58 -3.46 -12.14
CA GLY A 139 -18.42 -4.92 -12.12
C GLY A 139 -17.00 -5.36 -11.78
N LEU A 140 -15.96 -4.66 -12.30
CA LEU A 140 -14.57 -4.93 -11.96
C LEU A 140 -14.29 -4.59 -10.49
N ASP A 141 -14.82 -3.48 -9.98
CA ASP A 141 -14.65 -3.08 -8.59
C ASP A 141 -15.25 -4.12 -7.63
N LEU A 142 -16.47 -4.60 -7.92
CA LEU A 142 -17.11 -5.67 -7.14
C LEU A 142 -16.29 -6.96 -7.17
N LYS A 143 -15.73 -7.33 -8.33
CA LYS A 143 -14.83 -8.49 -8.47
C LYS A 143 -13.58 -8.32 -7.61
N ILE A 144 -12.94 -7.14 -7.65
CA ILE A 144 -11.73 -6.85 -6.85
C ILE A 144 -12.05 -6.93 -5.36
N MET A 145 -13.18 -6.36 -4.92
CA MET A 145 -13.61 -6.45 -3.52
C MET A 145 -13.83 -7.90 -3.08
N ALA A 146 -14.50 -8.72 -3.88
CA ALA A 146 -14.70 -10.14 -3.58
C ALA A 146 -13.37 -10.91 -3.49
N LEU A 147 -12.43 -10.67 -4.41
CA LEU A 147 -11.09 -11.24 -4.38
C LEU A 147 -10.32 -10.78 -3.14
N THR A 148 -10.46 -9.52 -2.73
CA THR A 148 -9.83 -8.97 -1.51
C THR A 148 -10.31 -9.71 -0.27
N VAL A 149 -11.63 -9.86 -0.10
CA VAL A 149 -12.22 -10.60 1.02
C VAL A 149 -11.68 -12.03 1.04
N ARG A 150 -11.69 -12.73 -0.10
CA ARG A 150 -11.15 -14.08 -0.22
C ARG A 150 -9.67 -14.14 0.19
N THR A 151 -8.86 -13.18 -0.24
CA THR A 151 -7.43 -13.12 0.07
C THR A 151 -7.18 -12.90 1.57
N VAL A 152 -7.95 -12.00 2.19
CA VAL A 152 -7.86 -11.74 3.63
C VAL A 152 -8.26 -12.96 4.44
N LEU A 153 -9.35 -13.64 4.07
CA LEU A 153 -9.82 -14.84 4.75
C LEU A 153 -8.81 -16.01 4.61
N ASN A 154 -8.23 -16.20 3.44
CA ASN A 154 -7.26 -17.28 3.18
C ASN A 154 -5.90 -17.05 3.85
N ARG A 155 -5.58 -15.81 4.26
CA ARG A 155 -4.33 -15.48 4.98
C ARG A 155 -4.37 -15.80 6.48
N GLN A 156 -5.49 -16.23 7.02
CA GLN A 156 -5.55 -16.76 8.38
C GLN A 156 -4.78 -18.09 8.44
N GLY A 157 -3.44 -18.02 8.57
CA GLY A 157 -2.58 -19.20 8.67
C GLY A 157 -1.23 -19.12 7.94
N ILE A 158 -0.98 -18.09 7.16
CA ILE A 158 0.32 -17.93 6.50
C ILE A 158 1.16 -16.92 7.29
N SER A 159 1.98 -17.48 8.20
CA SER A 159 3.15 -16.78 8.75
C SER A 159 4.14 -16.58 7.59
N SER A 160 4.11 -15.43 6.93
CA SER A 160 5.11 -15.10 5.93
C SER A 160 6.34 -14.55 6.62
N SER A 161 7.36 -15.40 6.77
CA SER A 161 8.70 -15.05 7.19
C SER A 161 9.51 -14.29 6.13
N ASP A 162 8.94 -14.02 4.95
CA ASP A 162 9.65 -13.38 3.87
C ASP A 162 9.00 -12.04 3.46
N HIS A 163 9.81 -10.98 3.63
CA HIS A 163 9.62 -9.60 3.18
C HIS A 163 8.46 -8.81 3.79
N ALA A 164 8.75 -8.15 4.90
CA ALA A 164 7.84 -7.19 5.55
C ALA A 164 7.44 -6.02 4.62
N THR A 165 8.28 -5.69 3.62
CA THR A 165 8.04 -4.61 2.64
C THR A 165 8.76 -4.91 1.32
N MET A 166 8.19 -4.46 0.21
CA MET A 166 8.90 -4.43 -1.07
C MET A 166 10.10 -3.49 -1.00
N GLU A 167 11.15 -3.81 -1.76
CA GLU A 167 12.25 -2.88 -2.01
C GLU A 167 11.72 -1.54 -2.52
N ARG A 168 12.44 -0.46 -2.19
CA ARG A 168 12.06 0.88 -2.65
C ARG A 168 12.13 0.94 -4.17
N PHE A 169 11.15 1.63 -4.77
CA PHE A 169 11.19 1.94 -6.18
C PHE A 169 12.28 3.00 -6.45
N THR A 170 13.24 2.65 -7.27
CA THR A 170 14.39 3.51 -7.63
C THR A 170 14.28 4.10 -9.05
N GLY A 171 13.14 3.91 -9.69
CA GLY A 171 12.91 4.29 -11.08
C GLY A 171 12.92 3.09 -12.02
N SER A 172 12.26 3.24 -13.15
CA SER A 172 12.39 2.28 -14.26
C SER A 172 13.68 2.63 -14.98
N THR A 173 14.73 1.81 -14.84
CA THR A 173 15.85 1.85 -15.76
C THR A 173 15.27 1.76 -17.16
N GLY A 174 15.46 2.78 -17.98
CA GLY A 174 14.93 2.84 -19.32
C GLY A 174 15.25 1.52 -20.02
N ALA A 175 14.23 0.87 -20.54
CA ALA A 175 14.42 -0.19 -21.51
C ALA A 175 15.31 0.40 -22.61
N GLY A 176 16.48 -0.20 -22.78
CA GLY A 176 17.52 0.33 -23.62
C GLY A 176 17.00 0.72 -25.00
N SER A 177 17.45 1.84 -25.46
CA SER A 177 17.56 2.13 -26.86
C SER A 177 18.38 0.98 -27.49
N ASN A 178 17.72 0.01 -28.05
CA ASN A 178 18.32 -0.80 -29.08
C ASN A 178 18.08 -0.05 -30.37
N ASP A 179 19.14 0.61 -30.83
CA ASP A 179 19.32 0.96 -32.23
C ASP A 179 19.29 -0.30 -33.14
#